data_2a31bec86cb830ed4c95b6bf9f68c470
#
_entry.id   2a31bec86cb830ed4c95b6bf9f68c470
#
_cell.length_a   1.000
_cell.length_b   1.000
_cell.length_c   1.000
_cell.angle_alpha   90.00
_cell.angle_beta   90.00
_cell.angle_gamma   90.00
#
_symmetry.space_group_name_H-M   'P 1'
#
loop_
_entity.id
_entity.type
_entity.pdbx_description
1 polymer ?
#
loop_
_entity_poly.entity_id
_entity_poly.type
_entity_poly.pdbx_seq_one_letter_code
_entity_poly.pdbx_strand_id
1 'polypeptide(L)'
;MTEERILDMARRLTQVHGVSGREYPAAAAAAELLAPMGQVEISPLGSVCCTVCPGAPDAPHIVLEAHLDQIGLIVTHLEENGFLRVANVGGFDRRLLPAAPVTIHTENGDFPGVIASVPPHLASDEDREKPPKIEDLLIDTGCSTETARQRFAPGDLITLDG
;
A
#
# COMPACT_ATOMS: atom_id res chain seq x y z
N MET A 1 5.19 -28.73 2.30
CA MET A 1 5.51 -27.30 2.57
C MET A 1 5.53 -27.17 4.09
N THR A 2 6.59 -26.61 4.68
CA THR A 2 6.72 -26.44 6.12
C THR A 2 6.05 -25.11 6.55
N GLU A 3 5.61 -25.02 7.81
CA GLU A 3 5.06 -23.79 8.39
C GLU A 3 6.03 -22.61 8.24
N GLU A 4 7.31 -22.83 8.53
CA GLU A 4 8.37 -21.83 8.38
C GLU A 4 8.44 -21.24 6.95
N ARG A 5 8.30 -22.09 5.93
CA ARG A 5 8.29 -21.64 4.52
C ARG A 5 7.06 -20.81 4.21
N ILE A 6 5.89 -21.15 4.76
CA ILE A 6 4.66 -20.36 4.58
C ILE A 6 4.84 -18.97 5.20
N LEU A 7 5.38 -18.91 6.43
CA LEU A 7 5.64 -17.66 7.12
C LEU A 7 6.66 -16.79 6.38
N ASP A 8 7.72 -17.38 5.83
CA ASP A 8 8.70 -16.65 5.02
C ASP A 8 8.05 -16.04 3.77
N MET A 9 7.26 -16.83 3.04
CA MET A 9 6.52 -16.34 1.86
C MET A 9 5.55 -15.21 2.23
N ALA A 10 4.80 -15.37 3.31
CA ALA A 10 3.89 -14.34 3.80
C ALA A 10 4.64 -13.04 4.14
N ARG A 11 5.76 -13.14 4.90
CA ARG A 11 6.59 -11.97 5.23
C ARG A 11 7.10 -11.25 3.98
N ARG A 12 7.62 -11.98 3.01
CA ARG A 12 8.14 -11.40 1.76
C ARG A 12 7.07 -10.66 0.97
N LEU A 13 5.84 -11.16 0.95
CA LEU A 13 4.73 -10.50 0.26
C LEU A 13 4.16 -9.31 1.03
N THR A 14 4.16 -9.37 2.37
CA THR A 14 3.60 -8.29 3.20
C THR A 14 4.58 -7.16 3.52
N GLN A 15 5.89 -7.37 3.32
CA GLN A 15 6.91 -6.36 3.54
C GLN A 15 7.16 -5.45 2.33
N VAL A 16 6.58 -5.76 1.18
CA VAL A 16 6.65 -4.91 -0.01
C VAL A 16 5.35 -4.16 -0.19
N HIS A 17 5.42 -2.90 -0.59
CA HIS A 17 4.23 -2.17 -0.93
C HIS A 17 3.66 -2.60 -2.29
N GLY A 18 2.35 -2.55 -2.42
CA GLY A 18 1.63 -2.97 -3.64
C GLY A 18 0.26 -2.32 -3.69
N VAL A 19 0.19 -1.00 -3.46
CA VAL A 19 -1.08 -0.26 -3.54
C VAL A 19 -1.63 -0.33 -4.96
N SER A 20 -2.96 -0.54 -5.08
CA SER A 20 -3.65 -0.70 -6.37
C SER A 20 -3.23 0.36 -7.40
N GLY A 21 -2.80 -0.08 -8.57
CA GLY A 21 -2.26 0.75 -9.65
C GLY A 21 -0.73 0.97 -9.61
N ARG A 22 -0.04 0.51 -8.56
CA ARG A 22 1.43 0.55 -8.42
C ARG A 22 1.96 -0.72 -7.74
N GLU A 23 1.52 -1.90 -8.19
CA GLU A 23 1.79 -3.20 -7.59
C GLU A 23 3.17 -3.78 -7.96
N TYR A 24 4.02 -3.05 -8.68
CA TYR A 24 5.29 -3.58 -9.21
C TYR A 24 6.19 -4.25 -8.17
N PRO A 25 6.39 -3.72 -6.95
CA PRO A 25 7.21 -4.38 -5.94
C PRO A 25 6.60 -5.70 -5.46
N ALA A 26 5.27 -5.74 -5.26
CA ALA A 26 4.55 -6.93 -4.89
C ALA A 26 4.56 -7.97 -6.02
N ALA A 27 4.38 -7.55 -7.28
CA ALA A 27 4.46 -8.41 -8.44
C ALA A 27 5.86 -9.03 -8.60
N ALA A 28 6.93 -8.26 -8.39
CA ALA A 28 8.29 -8.76 -8.42
C ALA A 28 8.53 -9.82 -7.34
N ALA A 29 8.11 -9.55 -6.09
CA ALA A 29 8.24 -10.50 -5.00
C ALA A 29 7.43 -11.79 -5.24
N ALA A 30 6.23 -11.68 -5.79
CA ALA A 30 5.41 -12.84 -6.16
C ALA A 30 6.07 -13.65 -7.29
N ALA A 31 6.60 -12.98 -8.31
CA ALA A 31 7.30 -13.64 -9.41
C ALA A 31 8.52 -14.45 -8.93
N GLU A 32 9.33 -13.87 -8.03
CA GLU A 32 10.46 -14.59 -7.41
C GLU A 32 10.03 -15.82 -6.62
N LEU A 33 8.93 -15.71 -5.86
CA LEU A 33 8.40 -16.82 -5.07
C LEU A 33 7.83 -17.94 -5.95
N LEU A 34 7.28 -17.61 -7.11
CA LEU A 34 6.69 -18.54 -8.06
C LEU A 34 7.72 -19.17 -9.01
N ALA A 35 8.84 -18.49 -9.28
CA ALA A 35 9.87 -18.95 -10.22
C ALA A 35 10.37 -20.40 -10.01
N PRO A 36 10.54 -20.91 -8.77
CA PRO A 36 10.92 -22.29 -8.55
C PRO A 36 9.84 -23.32 -8.92
N MET A 37 8.59 -22.87 -9.14
CA MET A 37 7.45 -23.77 -9.40
C MET A 37 7.15 -23.96 -10.89
N GLY A 38 7.53 -23.01 -11.75
CA GLY A 38 7.21 -23.09 -13.16
C GLY A 38 7.64 -21.87 -13.96
N GLN A 39 7.07 -21.73 -15.14
CA GLN A 39 7.32 -20.58 -16.01
C GLN A 39 6.50 -19.39 -15.52
N VAL A 40 7.17 -18.30 -15.18
CA VAL A 40 6.56 -17.06 -14.68
C VAL A 40 6.55 -15.99 -15.76
N GLU A 41 5.41 -15.34 -15.91
CA GLU A 41 5.21 -14.19 -16.79
C GLU A 41 4.50 -13.07 -16.03
N ILE A 42 4.90 -11.82 -16.26
CA ILE A 42 4.22 -10.63 -15.75
C ILE A 42 3.52 -9.96 -16.92
N SER A 43 2.22 -9.80 -16.83
CA SER A 43 1.42 -9.14 -17.86
C SER A 43 1.69 -7.62 -17.88
N PRO A 44 1.33 -6.92 -18.97
CA PRO A 44 1.44 -5.46 -19.03
C PRO A 44 0.62 -4.72 -17.95
N LEU A 45 -0.39 -5.38 -17.39
CA LEU A 45 -1.21 -4.85 -16.27
C LEU A 45 -0.65 -5.21 -14.89
N GLY A 46 0.50 -5.90 -14.81
CA GLY A 46 1.13 -6.27 -13.54
C GLY A 46 0.68 -7.61 -12.95
N SER A 47 -0.25 -8.33 -13.58
CA SER A 47 -0.64 -9.67 -13.11
C SER A 47 0.51 -10.65 -13.28
N VAL A 48 0.79 -11.44 -12.24
CA VAL A 48 1.83 -12.48 -12.26
C VAL A 48 1.19 -13.83 -12.52
N CYS A 49 1.56 -14.47 -13.61
CA CYS A 49 1.12 -15.80 -14.01
C CYS A 49 2.26 -16.79 -13.86
N CYS A 50 2.00 -17.97 -13.28
CA CYS A 50 2.95 -19.09 -13.23
C CYS A 50 2.32 -20.35 -13.81
N THR A 51 2.91 -20.86 -14.89
CA THR A 51 2.51 -22.15 -15.49
C THR A 51 3.33 -23.26 -14.86
N VAL A 52 2.70 -24.05 -13.97
CA VAL A 52 3.39 -25.08 -13.17
C VAL A 52 3.61 -26.39 -13.95
N CYS A 53 2.58 -26.84 -14.68
CA CYS A 53 2.63 -28.07 -15.46
C CYS A 53 1.97 -27.81 -16.82
N PRO A 54 2.74 -27.45 -17.85
CA PRO A 54 2.18 -27.39 -19.19
C PRO A 54 1.75 -28.81 -19.60
N GLY A 55 0.45 -29.06 -19.62
CA GLY A 55 -0.12 -30.35 -20.00
C GLY A 55 -0.08 -30.58 -21.52
N ALA A 56 -0.70 -31.68 -21.98
CA ALA A 56 -0.96 -31.89 -23.41
C ALA A 56 -1.88 -30.75 -23.93
N PRO A 57 -1.85 -30.45 -25.25
CA PRO A 57 -2.64 -29.35 -25.83
C PRO A 57 -4.13 -29.36 -25.51
N ASP A 58 -4.71 -30.55 -25.32
CA ASP A 58 -6.14 -30.76 -25.02
C ASP A 58 -6.42 -31.04 -23.53
N ALA A 59 -5.43 -30.90 -22.66
CA ALA A 59 -5.61 -31.13 -21.23
C ALA A 59 -6.45 -30.01 -20.60
N PRO A 60 -7.30 -30.34 -19.61
CA PRO A 60 -8.06 -29.32 -18.89
C PRO A 60 -7.10 -28.40 -18.11
N HIS A 61 -7.36 -27.09 -18.16
CA HIS A 61 -6.63 -26.08 -17.42
C HIS A 61 -7.31 -25.79 -16.08
N ILE A 62 -6.53 -25.78 -15.00
CA ILE A 62 -6.94 -25.34 -13.68
C ILE A 62 -6.21 -24.04 -13.37
N VAL A 63 -6.96 -22.99 -13.06
CA VAL A 63 -6.42 -21.69 -12.66
C VAL A 63 -6.67 -21.50 -11.16
N LEU A 64 -5.61 -21.17 -10.43
CA LEU A 64 -5.69 -20.69 -9.04
C LEU A 64 -5.44 -19.19 -9.08
N GLU A 65 -6.36 -18.42 -8.53
CA GLU A 65 -6.34 -16.96 -8.58
C GLU A 65 -6.37 -16.37 -7.17
N ALA A 66 -5.58 -15.32 -6.95
CA ALA A 66 -5.61 -14.49 -5.77
C ALA A 66 -5.21 -13.06 -6.13
N HIS A 67 -5.81 -12.04 -5.48
CA HIS A 67 -5.39 -10.67 -5.68
C HIS A 67 -4.04 -10.38 -5.01
N LEU A 68 -3.29 -9.42 -5.54
CA LEU A 68 -1.96 -9.06 -5.10
C LEU A 68 -1.91 -7.66 -4.49
N ASP A 69 -2.82 -6.80 -4.92
CA ASP A 69 -2.86 -5.41 -4.46
C ASP A 69 -3.31 -5.28 -3.00
N GLN A 70 -2.89 -4.20 -2.40
CA GLN A 70 -3.29 -3.79 -1.05
C GLN A 70 -3.95 -2.42 -1.06
N ILE A 71 -4.72 -2.13 -0.02
CA ILE A 71 -5.27 -0.80 0.24
C ILE A 71 -4.14 0.16 0.62
N GLY A 72 -4.32 1.44 0.29
CA GLY A 72 -3.38 2.50 0.63
C GLY A 72 -4.03 3.88 0.55
N LEU A 73 -3.22 4.91 0.78
CA LEU A 73 -3.59 6.29 0.52
C LEU A 73 -2.74 6.82 -0.63
N ILE A 74 -3.21 7.88 -1.27
CA ILE A 74 -2.48 8.59 -2.33
C ILE A 74 -2.43 10.07 -1.98
N VAL A 75 -1.27 10.68 -2.11
CA VAL A 75 -1.08 12.13 -1.91
C VAL A 75 -1.83 12.88 -3.00
N THR A 76 -2.70 13.80 -2.60
CA THR A 76 -3.47 14.65 -3.51
C THR A 76 -2.97 16.10 -3.53
N HIS A 77 -2.44 16.58 -2.41
CA HIS A 77 -1.96 17.94 -2.28
C HIS A 77 -0.92 18.07 -1.17
N LEU A 78 0.01 19.02 -1.33
CA LEU A 78 0.98 19.42 -0.30
C LEU A 78 0.48 20.71 0.36
N GLU A 79 0.23 20.63 1.66
CA GLU A 79 -0.16 21.76 2.47
C GLU A 79 1.05 22.54 3.01
N GLU A 80 0.77 23.67 3.64
CA GLU A 80 1.77 24.38 4.40
C GLU A 80 2.26 23.56 5.61
N ASN A 81 3.46 23.89 6.12
CA ASN A 81 4.11 23.21 7.24
C ASN A 81 4.41 21.71 7.02
N GLY A 82 4.48 21.28 5.76
CA GLY A 82 4.89 19.92 5.41
C GLY A 82 3.82 18.85 5.55
N PHE A 83 2.56 19.23 5.76
CA PHE A 83 1.44 18.28 5.76
C PHE A 83 1.05 17.86 4.35
N LEU A 84 0.55 16.63 4.22
CA LEU A 84 0.03 16.10 2.96
C LEU A 84 -1.45 15.80 3.09
N ARG A 85 -2.25 16.22 2.09
CA ARG A 85 -3.61 15.73 1.91
C ARG A 85 -3.62 14.45 1.12
N VAL A 86 -4.58 13.60 1.42
CA VAL A 86 -4.67 12.27 0.85
C VAL A 86 -6.08 11.91 0.40
N ALA A 87 -6.15 10.95 -0.50
CA ALA A 87 -7.36 10.20 -0.83
C ALA A 87 -7.10 8.71 -0.57
N ASN A 88 -8.16 7.95 -0.36
CA ASN A 88 -8.03 6.50 -0.20
C ASN A 88 -7.92 5.78 -1.55
N VAL A 89 -7.12 4.73 -1.56
CA VAL A 89 -7.08 3.70 -2.59
C VAL A 89 -7.56 2.42 -1.92
N GLY A 90 -8.78 1.99 -2.24
CA GLY A 90 -9.47 0.92 -1.52
C GLY A 90 -10.19 1.39 -0.25
N GLY A 91 -10.71 0.46 0.53
CA GLY A 91 -11.54 0.71 1.70
C GLY A 91 -10.79 0.60 3.02
N PHE A 92 -10.90 1.60 3.89
CA PHE A 92 -10.33 1.59 5.24
C PHE A 92 -11.41 1.58 6.32
N ASP A 93 -11.14 0.94 7.44
CA ASP A 93 -11.82 1.27 8.69
C ASP A 93 -11.24 2.60 9.22
N ARG A 94 -11.95 3.68 8.96
CA ARG A 94 -11.51 5.04 9.27
C ARG A 94 -11.27 5.30 10.76
N ARG A 95 -11.79 4.43 11.63
CA ARG A 95 -11.57 4.49 13.09
C ARG A 95 -10.13 4.16 13.47
N LEU A 96 -9.42 3.41 12.61
CA LEU A 96 -8.05 2.98 12.85
C LEU A 96 -7.01 3.95 12.30
N LEU A 97 -7.44 4.97 11.54
CA LEU A 97 -6.52 5.88 10.86
C LEU A 97 -5.89 6.96 11.78
N PRO A 98 -6.62 7.59 12.72
CA PRO A 98 -6.04 8.64 13.54
C PRO A 98 -4.81 8.17 14.33
N ALA A 99 -3.73 8.93 14.25
CA ALA A 99 -2.44 8.66 14.88
C ALA A 99 -1.72 7.39 14.38
N ALA A 100 -2.19 6.76 13.31
CA ALA A 100 -1.49 5.62 12.73
C ALA A 100 -0.17 6.07 12.08
N PRO A 101 0.95 5.34 12.31
CA PRO A 101 2.17 5.54 11.57
C PRO A 101 1.98 5.05 10.13
N VAL A 102 2.65 5.73 9.20
CA VAL A 102 2.57 5.42 7.77
C VAL A 102 3.94 5.54 7.11
N THR A 103 4.10 4.82 6.02
CA THR A 103 5.24 4.97 5.11
C THR A 103 4.77 5.61 3.81
N ILE A 104 5.45 6.71 3.41
CA ILE A 104 5.20 7.45 2.18
C ILE A 104 6.21 6.96 1.15
N HIS A 105 5.74 6.35 0.07
CA HIS A 105 6.55 5.79 -1.01
C HIS A 105 6.70 6.80 -2.13
N THR A 106 7.92 7.26 -2.35
CA THR A 106 8.27 8.25 -3.38
C THR A 106 9.30 7.71 -4.36
N GLU A 107 9.56 8.42 -5.45
CA GLU A 107 10.65 8.09 -6.37
C GLU A 107 12.04 8.17 -5.72
N ASN A 108 12.18 8.94 -4.64
CA ASN A 108 13.44 9.15 -3.92
C ASN A 108 13.61 8.23 -2.70
N GLY A 109 12.70 7.28 -2.50
CA GLY A 109 12.69 6.33 -1.39
C GLY A 109 11.49 6.50 -0.47
N ASP A 110 11.52 5.77 0.62
CA ASP A 110 10.45 5.70 1.61
C ASP A 110 10.70 6.67 2.76
N PHE A 111 9.65 7.36 3.18
CA PHE A 111 9.72 8.33 4.28
C PHE A 111 8.62 8.04 5.31
N PRO A 112 8.92 8.16 6.60
CA PRO A 112 7.92 7.99 7.64
C PRO A 112 6.97 9.21 7.71
N GLY A 113 5.74 8.95 8.11
CA GLY A 113 4.75 9.95 8.44
C GLY A 113 3.79 9.45 9.51
N VAL A 114 2.91 10.33 9.97
CA VAL A 114 1.85 9.99 10.91
C VAL A 114 0.55 10.61 10.44
N ILE A 115 -0.55 9.87 10.49
CA ILE A 115 -1.87 10.43 10.23
C ILE A 115 -2.23 11.37 11.39
N ALA A 116 -2.31 12.67 11.11
CA ALA A 116 -2.65 13.67 12.11
C ALA A 116 -4.07 13.45 12.64
N SER A 117 -4.26 13.64 13.93
CA SER A 117 -5.57 13.55 14.58
C SER A 117 -5.89 14.82 15.33
N VAL A 118 -7.17 15.17 15.36
CA VAL A 118 -7.65 16.28 16.18
C VAL A 118 -7.74 15.82 17.63
N PRO A 119 -7.05 16.49 18.59
CA PRO A 119 -7.14 16.13 19.99
C PRO A 119 -8.59 16.21 20.50
N PRO A 120 -9.03 15.33 21.41
CA PRO A 120 -10.41 15.30 21.87
C PRO A 120 -10.95 16.62 22.43
N HIS A 121 -10.09 17.44 23.04
CA HIS A 121 -10.50 18.73 23.60
C HIS A 121 -10.69 19.84 22.54
N LEU A 122 -10.26 19.63 21.31
CA LEU A 122 -10.47 20.52 20.17
C LEU A 122 -11.53 19.99 19.20
N ALA A 123 -11.91 18.72 19.33
CA ALA A 123 -12.95 18.11 18.51
C ALA A 123 -14.34 18.53 18.99
N SER A 124 -15.26 18.81 18.05
CA SER A 124 -16.68 18.98 18.36
C SER A 124 -17.28 17.67 18.90
N ASP A 125 -18.43 17.76 19.59
CA ASP A 125 -19.11 16.55 20.07
C ASP A 125 -19.52 15.64 18.90
N GLU A 126 -19.88 16.21 17.76
CA GLU A 126 -20.21 15.46 16.55
C GLU A 126 -18.99 14.73 15.98
N ASP A 127 -17.80 15.36 15.97
CA ASP A 127 -16.56 14.76 15.44
C ASP A 127 -16.00 13.67 16.35
N ARG A 128 -16.34 13.68 17.65
CA ARG A 128 -15.94 12.62 18.58
C ARG A 128 -16.70 11.32 18.37
N GLU A 129 -17.94 11.40 17.88
CA GLU A 129 -18.81 10.25 17.70
C GLU A 129 -18.64 9.58 16.30
N LYS A 130 -18.06 10.30 15.35
CA LYS A 130 -17.93 9.82 13.96
C LYS A 130 -16.46 9.58 13.57
N PRO A 131 -16.18 8.53 12.81
CA PRO A 131 -14.84 8.36 12.24
C PRO A 131 -14.54 9.53 11.30
N PRO A 132 -13.27 10.01 11.25
CA PRO A 132 -12.87 11.11 10.38
C PRO A 132 -13.16 10.79 8.91
N LYS A 133 -13.44 11.80 8.12
CA LYS A 133 -13.49 11.64 6.67
C LYS A 133 -12.06 11.60 6.11
N ILE A 134 -11.86 10.84 5.04
CA ILE A 134 -10.50 10.72 4.43
C ILE A 134 -10.01 12.07 3.92
N GLU A 135 -10.90 12.86 3.32
CA GLU A 135 -10.59 14.20 2.80
C GLU A 135 -10.15 15.20 3.89
N ASP A 136 -10.48 14.93 5.15
CA ASP A 136 -10.11 15.77 6.29
C ASP A 136 -8.79 15.31 6.95
N LEU A 137 -8.27 14.14 6.56
CA LEU A 137 -7.02 13.63 7.10
C LEU A 137 -5.82 14.38 6.52
N LEU A 138 -4.83 14.57 7.37
CA LEU A 138 -3.53 15.11 7.01
C LEU A 138 -2.45 14.13 7.44
N ILE A 139 -1.42 13.99 6.63
CA ILE A 139 -0.21 13.26 7.02
C ILE A 139 0.81 14.29 7.50
N ASP A 140 1.22 14.16 8.74
CA ASP A 140 2.36 14.89 9.30
C ASP A 140 3.65 14.18 8.89
N THR A 141 4.50 14.87 8.15
CA THR A 141 5.78 14.33 7.66
C THR A 141 6.96 14.75 8.55
N GLY A 142 6.75 15.62 9.55
CA GLY A 142 7.80 16.23 10.34
C GLY A 142 8.71 17.21 9.55
N CYS A 143 8.38 17.51 8.31
CA CYS A 143 9.18 18.37 7.43
C CYS A 143 8.68 19.81 7.42
N SER A 144 9.57 20.75 7.09
CA SER A 144 9.15 22.09 6.67
C SER A 144 8.46 22.04 5.30
N THR A 145 7.70 23.08 4.96
CA THR A 145 7.07 23.20 3.63
C THR A 145 8.07 23.04 2.48
N GLU A 146 9.26 23.65 2.61
CA GLU A 146 10.30 23.58 1.59
C GLU A 146 10.84 22.16 1.42
N THR A 147 11.12 21.48 2.52
CA THR A 147 11.61 20.09 2.51
C THR A 147 10.53 19.14 1.97
N ALA A 148 9.27 19.34 2.36
CA ALA A 148 8.17 18.54 1.86
C ALA A 148 8.00 18.65 0.34
N ARG A 149 8.09 19.85 -0.21
CA ARG A 149 8.04 20.08 -1.67
C ARG A 149 9.20 19.45 -2.46
N GLN A 150 10.34 19.23 -1.82
CA GLN A 150 11.47 18.54 -2.44
C GLN A 150 11.34 17.02 -2.40
N ARG A 151 10.61 16.49 -1.42
CA ARG A 151 10.54 15.04 -1.16
C ARG A 151 9.27 14.40 -1.70
N PHE A 152 8.15 15.11 -1.62
CA PHE A 152 6.82 14.56 -1.88
C PHE A 152 6.14 15.23 -3.06
N ALA A 153 5.30 14.48 -3.74
CA ALA A 153 4.50 14.95 -4.87
C ALA A 153 3.08 14.34 -4.84
N PRO A 154 2.09 15.03 -5.41
CA PRO A 154 0.81 14.40 -5.69
C PRO A 154 1.01 13.13 -6.53
N GLY A 155 0.37 12.03 -6.12
CA GLY A 155 0.53 10.72 -6.73
C GLY A 155 1.46 9.77 -5.95
N ASP A 156 2.21 10.26 -4.96
CA ASP A 156 2.96 9.39 -4.05
C ASP A 156 1.98 8.52 -3.26
N LEU A 157 2.34 7.27 -3.05
CA LEU A 157 1.52 6.31 -2.34
C LEU A 157 1.91 6.22 -0.88
N ILE A 158 0.94 5.84 -0.05
CA ILE A 158 1.15 5.72 1.39
C ILE A 158 0.54 4.41 1.86
N THR A 159 1.31 3.67 2.66
CA THR A 159 0.83 2.47 3.35
C THR A 159 0.80 2.71 4.85
N LEU A 160 -0.11 2.03 5.55
CA LEU A 160 -0.09 1.99 7.01
C LEU A 160 0.99 1.00 7.44
N ASP A 161 1.74 1.39 8.46
CA ASP A 161 2.70 0.51 9.12
C ASP A 161 1.93 -0.40 10.09
N GLY A 162 2.12 -1.72 9.95
CA GLY A 162 1.45 -2.76 10.72
C GLY A 162 2.40 -3.56 11.60
#